data_49591b0d443c47f0a703b7125537b076
#
_entry.id   49591b0d443c47f0a703b7125537b076
#
_cell.length_a   1.000
_cell.length_b   1.000
_cell.length_c   1.000
_cell.angle_alpha   90.00
_cell.angle_beta   90.00
_cell.angle_gamma   90.00
#
_symmetry.space_group_name_H-M   'P 1'
#
loop_
_entity.id
_entity.type
_entity.pdbx_description
1 polymer ?
#
loop_
_entity_poly.entity_id
_entity_poly.type
_entity_poly.pdbx_seq_one_letter_code
_entity_poly.pdbx_strand_id
1 'polypeptide(L)'
;MNGKAFDPTATYAVVTNNFVAGGGDTYYAFAAATNQFDTGLPLDEVVMEYITQELKGVIGESYAEPAGRITVDQGIAPYYAALLEVILDKSAYTAETYAAYAVACVKMDAAETEAERVAAYPAVVKAAAALKLVDNTFADAQSGWYKPAVDFAQVSGLMAGIGDGKFAPTLTTTRAMVAEVLYEAEGAPSVEGMTCPLTDIKAGEWYTDAVIWAYNAGVVAGRSDGTFCPDDTITRQEMAVMLYGWMGGGESLLDAEQIQYALAQFADGADVAPWAQEAVAYCYLAGLMVGNDAGCLTRSAALSARSSHRCSAVSMRLR
;
A
#
# COMPACT_ATOMS: atom_id res chain seq x y z
N MET A 1 24.21 3.96 20.82
CA MET A 1 23.25 3.70 21.89
C MET A 1 23.89 4.13 23.20
N ASN A 2 23.19 4.80 24.07
CA ASN A 2 23.72 5.42 25.30
C ASN A 2 24.98 6.29 25.05
N GLY A 3 24.95 7.13 24.01
CA GLY A 3 26.06 7.99 23.59
C GLY A 3 27.23 7.29 22.88
N LYS A 4 27.14 5.98 22.64
CA LYS A 4 28.14 5.23 21.84
C LYS A 4 27.60 5.03 20.40
N ALA A 5 28.54 4.99 19.45
CA ALA A 5 28.21 4.64 18.06
C ALA A 5 27.56 3.24 17.99
N PHE A 6 26.66 3.05 17.03
CA PHE A 6 26.06 1.74 16.74
C PHE A 6 27.14 0.79 16.23
N ASP A 7 27.20 -0.40 16.80
CA ASP A 7 28.09 -1.48 16.36
C ASP A 7 27.25 -2.56 15.65
N PRO A 8 27.35 -2.71 14.32
CA PRO A 8 26.54 -3.67 13.57
C PRO A 8 26.84 -5.14 13.88
N THR A 9 27.94 -5.41 14.62
CA THR A 9 28.33 -6.77 15.01
C THR A 9 27.91 -7.13 16.43
N ALA A 10 27.43 -6.17 17.20
CA ALA A 10 26.99 -6.39 18.58
C ALA A 10 25.56 -6.89 18.66
N THR A 11 25.25 -7.67 19.69
CA THR A 11 23.88 -8.07 20.02
C THR A 11 23.23 -7.00 20.90
N TYR A 12 22.02 -6.60 20.54
CA TYR A 12 21.22 -5.62 21.27
C TYR A 12 19.91 -6.24 21.78
N ALA A 13 19.54 -5.89 23.00
CA ALA A 13 18.19 -6.15 23.50
C ALA A 13 17.29 -4.97 23.12
N VAL A 14 16.16 -5.26 22.50
CA VAL A 14 15.16 -4.26 22.07
C VAL A 14 13.85 -4.56 22.78
N VAL A 15 13.23 -3.53 23.35
CA VAL A 15 11.89 -3.60 23.91
C VAL A 15 10.94 -2.95 22.90
N THR A 16 9.92 -3.67 22.50
CA THR A 16 8.90 -3.19 21.53
C THR A 16 7.57 -3.87 21.82
N ASN A 17 6.51 -3.47 21.13
CA ASN A 17 5.23 -4.16 21.21
C ASN A 17 5.21 -5.43 20.34
N ASN A 18 4.23 -6.31 20.59
CA ASN A 18 4.08 -7.58 19.88
C ASN A 18 3.87 -7.42 18.37
N PHE A 19 3.20 -6.35 17.93
CA PHE A 19 2.96 -6.06 16.51
C PHE A 19 4.28 -5.77 15.77
N VAL A 20 5.13 -4.91 16.31
CA VAL A 20 6.46 -4.61 15.76
C VAL A 20 7.40 -5.80 15.89
N ALA A 21 7.34 -6.53 17.02
CA ALA A 21 8.13 -7.75 17.21
C ALA A 21 7.78 -8.84 16.18
N GLY A 22 6.53 -8.89 15.73
CA GLY A 22 6.06 -9.77 14.65
C GLY A 22 6.36 -9.27 13.24
N GLY A 23 7.09 -8.16 13.08
CA GLY A 23 7.42 -7.59 11.77
C GLY A 23 6.40 -6.59 11.24
N GLY A 24 5.45 -6.14 12.07
CA GLY A 24 4.48 -5.10 11.70
C GLY A 24 5.16 -3.77 11.34
N ASP A 25 4.50 -2.95 10.53
CA ASP A 25 5.00 -1.66 10.03
C ASP A 25 6.38 -1.76 9.34
N THR A 26 6.61 -2.83 8.57
CA THR A 26 7.87 -3.09 7.85
C THR A 26 9.13 -3.33 8.73
N TYR A 27 8.97 -3.56 10.03
CA TYR A 27 10.09 -3.90 10.92
C TYR A 27 10.43 -5.42 10.92
N TYR A 28 10.57 -6.00 9.75
CA TYR A 28 10.77 -7.45 9.53
C TYR A 28 11.98 -8.03 10.29
N ALA A 29 13.02 -7.24 10.49
CA ALA A 29 14.21 -7.67 11.24
C ALA A 29 13.88 -8.09 12.66
N PHE A 30 12.81 -7.56 13.26
CA PHE A 30 12.40 -7.96 14.61
C PHE A 30 11.73 -9.34 14.64
N ALA A 31 11.05 -9.74 13.55
CA ALA A 31 10.46 -11.07 13.44
C ALA A 31 11.54 -12.17 13.44
N ALA A 32 12.73 -11.87 12.91
CA ALA A 32 13.90 -12.77 12.90
C ALA A 32 14.74 -12.70 14.19
N ALA A 33 14.37 -11.87 15.16
CA ALA A 33 15.13 -11.74 16.42
C ALA A 33 15.11 -13.06 17.20
N THR A 34 16.28 -13.46 17.72
CA THR A 34 16.42 -14.62 18.61
C THR A 34 16.00 -14.25 20.03
N ASN A 35 15.54 -15.23 20.80
CA ASN A 35 15.16 -15.05 22.21
C ASN A 35 14.07 -14.00 22.44
N GLN A 36 13.04 -13.99 21.60
CA GLN A 36 11.86 -13.17 21.82
C GLN A 36 11.14 -13.61 23.09
N PHE A 37 10.78 -12.67 23.94
CA PHE A 37 10.03 -12.90 25.16
C PHE A 37 8.83 -11.96 25.17
N ASP A 38 7.63 -12.53 25.06
CA ASP A 38 6.38 -11.81 25.22
C ASP A 38 6.03 -11.74 26.72
N THR A 39 5.92 -10.54 27.26
CA THR A 39 5.54 -10.34 28.66
C THR A 39 4.06 -10.63 28.88
N GLY A 40 3.25 -10.72 27.83
CA GLY A 40 1.80 -10.86 27.91
C GLY A 40 1.08 -9.64 28.50
N LEU A 41 1.80 -8.52 28.68
CA LEU A 41 1.23 -7.27 29.21
C LEU A 41 0.77 -6.39 28.06
N PRO A 42 -0.51 -5.98 28.00
CA PRO A 42 -1.00 -4.99 27.07
C PRO A 42 -0.27 -3.64 27.25
N LEU A 43 0.03 -2.95 26.14
CA LEU A 43 0.79 -1.71 26.19
C LEU A 43 0.06 -0.62 26.97
N ASP A 44 -1.25 -0.56 26.87
CA ASP A 44 -2.11 0.37 27.62
C ASP A 44 -2.07 0.12 29.13
N GLU A 45 -2.04 -1.15 29.57
CA GLU A 45 -1.87 -1.48 30.99
C GLU A 45 -0.49 -1.04 31.50
N VAL A 46 0.58 -1.28 30.76
CA VAL A 46 1.94 -0.84 31.11
C VAL A 46 2.00 0.70 31.25
N VAL A 47 1.38 1.42 30.31
CA VAL A 47 1.32 2.89 30.35
C VAL A 47 0.49 3.37 31.54
N MET A 48 -0.65 2.74 31.80
CA MET A 48 -1.50 3.07 32.94
C MET A 48 -0.83 2.77 34.28
N GLU A 49 -0.12 1.67 34.37
CA GLU A 49 0.68 1.34 35.54
C GLU A 49 1.78 2.37 35.77
N TYR A 50 2.54 2.74 34.74
CA TYR A 50 3.55 3.77 34.82
C TYR A 50 2.96 5.12 35.30
N ILE A 51 1.85 5.56 34.73
CA ILE A 51 1.18 6.81 35.13
C ILE A 51 0.75 6.73 36.60
N THR A 52 0.18 5.62 37.02
CA THR A 52 -0.37 5.45 38.37
C THR A 52 0.72 5.26 39.42
N GLN A 53 1.71 4.42 39.17
CA GLN A 53 2.71 4.01 40.14
C GLN A 53 3.89 4.98 40.18
N GLU A 54 4.45 5.33 39.04
CA GLU A 54 5.63 6.18 38.96
C GLU A 54 5.29 7.67 38.98
N LEU A 55 4.29 8.08 38.20
CA LEU A 55 3.88 9.47 38.08
C LEU A 55 2.79 9.87 39.09
N LYS A 56 2.34 8.93 39.96
CA LYS A 56 1.31 9.16 40.98
C LYS A 56 -0.01 9.76 40.43
N GLY A 57 -0.37 9.35 39.21
CA GLY A 57 -1.58 9.78 38.54
C GLY A 57 -1.50 11.17 37.89
N VAL A 58 -0.35 11.81 37.86
CA VAL A 58 -0.17 13.16 37.31
C VAL A 58 0.81 13.15 36.17
N ILE A 59 0.35 13.48 34.97
CA ILE A 59 1.24 13.76 33.83
C ILE A 59 1.59 15.26 33.93
N GLY A 60 2.77 15.53 34.46
CA GLY A 60 3.23 16.88 34.73
C GLY A 60 3.79 17.61 33.51
N GLU A 61 4.16 18.88 33.68
CA GLU A 61 4.70 19.76 32.64
C GLU A 61 5.96 19.21 31.96
N SER A 62 6.72 18.32 32.63
CA SER A 62 7.89 17.66 32.03
C SER A 62 7.55 16.81 30.79
N TYR A 63 6.29 16.49 30.57
CA TYR A 63 5.81 15.77 29.39
C TYR A 63 5.12 16.68 28.35
N ALA A 64 5.00 17.99 28.64
CA ALA A 64 4.39 18.96 27.74
C ALA A 64 5.29 19.25 26.52
N GLU A 65 6.61 19.08 26.69
CA GLU A 65 7.57 19.32 25.63
C GLU A 65 8.29 18.01 25.25
N PRO A 66 8.65 17.83 23.95
CA PRO A 66 9.42 16.69 23.49
C PRO A 66 10.75 16.60 24.25
N ALA A 67 11.08 15.41 24.77
CA ALA A 67 12.32 15.18 25.54
C ALA A 67 13.61 15.21 24.68
N GLY A 68 13.53 15.61 23.41
CA GLY A 68 14.68 15.64 22.49
C GLY A 68 15.31 14.29 22.19
N ARG A 69 14.62 13.18 22.54
CA ARG A 69 15.10 11.82 22.28
C ARG A 69 14.95 11.39 20.84
N ILE A 70 14.07 12.05 20.11
CA ILE A 70 13.87 11.86 18.67
C ILE A 70 14.24 13.20 18.03
N THR A 71 15.28 13.19 17.22
CA THR A 71 15.67 14.33 16.38
C THR A 71 15.33 13.99 14.93
N VAL A 72 14.73 14.92 14.24
CA VAL A 72 14.47 14.79 12.79
C VAL A 72 15.62 15.48 12.07
N ASP A 73 16.58 14.70 11.58
CA ASP A 73 17.82 15.21 10.97
C ASP A 73 17.57 16.01 9.68
N GLN A 74 16.49 15.73 8.96
CA GLN A 74 16.17 16.35 7.67
C GLN A 74 15.08 17.42 7.76
N GLY A 75 14.55 17.68 8.94
CA GLY A 75 13.42 18.58 9.12
C GLY A 75 12.09 18.00 8.61
N ILE A 76 11.04 18.85 8.57
CA ILE A 76 9.69 18.45 8.13
C ILE A 76 9.52 18.53 6.61
N ALA A 77 10.36 19.28 5.89
CA ALA A 77 10.19 19.52 4.46
C ALA A 77 10.08 18.23 3.61
N PRO A 78 10.91 17.19 3.79
CA PRO A 78 10.78 15.95 3.03
C PRO A 78 9.45 15.22 3.29
N TYR A 79 8.97 15.21 4.53
CA TYR A 79 7.70 14.59 4.88
C TYR A 79 6.49 15.35 4.32
N TYR A 80 6.57 16.68 4.31
CA TYR A 80 5.55 17.51 3.67
C TYR A 80 5.54 17.33 2.16
N ALA A 81 6.69 17.29 1.50
CA ALA A 81 6.78 16.99 0.06
C ALA A 81 6.18 15.62 -0.27
N ALA A 82 6.55 14.57 0.46
CA ALA A 82 5.99 13.24 0.27
C ALA A 82 4.46 13.18 0.50
N LEU A 83 3.93 13.97 1.45
CA LEU A 83 2.48 14.09 1.65
C LEU A 83 1.80 14.74 0.44
N LEU A 84 2.39 15.80 -0.13
CA LEU A 84 1.84 16.48 -1.31
C LEU A 84 1.78 15.56 -2.54
N GLU A 85 2.75 14.66 -2.72
CA GLU A 85 2.80 13.71 -3.83
C GLU A 85 1.65 12.69 -3.82
N VAL A 86 1.12 12.35 -2.64
CA VAL A 86 0.04 11.36 -2.52
C VAL A 86 -1.37 11.99 -2.53
N ILE A 87 -1.48 13.32 -2.52
CA ILE A 87 -2.75 14.02 -2.59
C ILE A 87 -3.12 14.22 -4.07
N LEU A 88 -4.30 13.73 -4.46
CA LEU A 88 -4.85 13.90 -5.80
C LEU A 88 -5.18 15.37 -6.11
N ASP A 89 -5.49 15.65 -7.37
CA ASP A 89 -5.96 16.97 -7.78
C ASP A 89 -7.18 17.42 -6.94
N LYS A 90 -7.30 18.73 -6.77
CA LYS A 90 -8.39 19.37 -6.01
C LYS A 90 -9.78 18.85 -6.42
N SER A 91 -9.99 18.58 -7.69
CA SER A 91 -11.28 18.09 -8.23
C SER A 91 -11.69 16.71 -7.70
N ALA A 92 -10.73 15.94 -7.20
CA ALA A 92 -10.99 14.64 -6.60
C ALA A 92 -11.67 14.69 -5.23
N TYR A 93 -11.66 15.86 -4.58
CA TYR A 93 -12.14 16.01 -3.20
C TYR A 93 -13.36 16.92 -3.09
N THR A 94 -14.16 16.71 -2.04
CA THR A 94 -15.25 17.64 -1.73
C THR A 94 -14.70 19.01 -1.39
N ALA A 95 -15.37 20.06 -1.88
CA ALA A 95 -14.92 21.45 -1.73
C ALA A 95 -14.68 21.84 -0.26
N GLU A 96 -15.52 21.34 0.66
CA GLU A 96 -15.42 21.59 2.10
C GLU A 96 -14.12 21.06 2.70
N THR A 97 -13.83 19.77 2.47
CA THR A 97 -12.64 19.12 3.05
C THR A 97 -11.34 19.62 2.42
N TYR A 98 -11.36 19.89 1.10
CA TYR A 98 -10.21 20.45 0.42
C TYR A 98 -9.90 21.88 0.84
N ALA A 99 -10.91 22.71 1.11
CA ALA A 99 -10.69 24.07 1.61
C ALA A 99 -9.97 24.07 2.96
N ALA A 100 -10.33 23.15 3.88
CA ALA A 100 -9.65 23.02 5.17
C ALA A 100 -8.18 22.58 5.00
N TYR A 101 -7.93 21.62 4.09
CA TYR A 101 -6.58 21.17 3.75
C TYR A 101 -5.74 22.30 3.15
N ALA A 102 -6.28 23.02 2.17
CA ALA A 102 -5.59 24.14 1.52
C ALA A 102 -5.20 25.24 2.52
N VAL A 103 -6.07 25.56 3.49
CA VAL A 103 -5.75 26.52 4.55
C VAL A 103 -4.58 26.03 5.43
N ALA A 104 -4.53 24.74 5.73
CA ALA A 104 -3.40 24.17 6.49
C ALA A 104 -2.09 24.22 5.68
N CYS A 105 -2.12 23.91 4.39
CA CYS A 105 -0.97 24.03 3.49
C CYS A 105 -0.45 25.45 3.38
N VAL A 106 -1.33 26.45 3.22
CA VAL A 106 -0.93 27.88 3.18
C VAL A 106 -0.17 28.29 4.44
N LYS A 107 -0.59 27.81 5.62
CA LYS A 107 0.14 28.08 6.87
C LYS A 107 1.50 27.38 6.92
N MET A 108 1.58 26.16 6.40
CA MET A 108 2.83 25.41 6.29
C MET A 108 3.82 26.08 5.33
N ASP A 109 3.32 26.54 4.18
CA ASP A 109 4.13 27.21 3.16
C ASP A 109 4.62 28.59 3.60
N ALA A 110 3.86 29.28 4.47
CA ALA A 110 4.22 30.56 5.05
C ALA A 110 5.23 30.45 6.22
N ALA A 111 5.55 29.25 6.68
CA ALA A 111 6.49 29.04 7.77
C ALA A 111 7.93 29.30 7.30
N GLU A 112 8.60 30.26 7.92
CA GLU A 112 9.98 30.67 7.56
C GLU A 112 11.02 29.80 8.29
N THR A 113 10.73 29.39 9.52
CA THR A 113 11.63 28.61 10.37
C THR A 113 11.21 27.15 10.46
N GLU A 114 12.16 26.27 10.77
CA GLU A 114 11.85 24.83 11.00
C GLU A 114 10.91 24.63 12.20
N ALA A 115 11.05 25.43 13.25
CA ALA A 115 10.16 25.35 14.40
C ALA A 115 8.71 25.67 14.03
N GLU A 116 8.48 26.66 13.16
CA GLU A 116 7.15 26.98 12.63
C GLU A 116 6.62 25.87 11.75
N ARG A 117 7.45 25.23 10.91
CA ARG A 117 7.08 24.07 10.09
C ARG A 117 6.67 22.87 10.95
N VAL A 118 7.46 22.56 11.97
CA VAL A 118 7.14 21.50 12.93
C VAL A 118 5.80 21.76 13.62
N ALA A 119 5.52 23.02 13.98
CA ALA A 119 4.25 23.40 14.62
C ALA A 119 3.06 23.35 13.64
N ALA A 120 3.27 23.65 12.35
CA ALA A 120 2.20 23.69 11.34
C ALA A 120 1.87 22.30 10.77
N TYR A 121 2.86 21.41 10.63
CA TYR A 121 2.73 20.11 9.95
C TYR A 121 1.62 19.21 10.51
N PRO A 122 1.39 19.06 11.82
CA PRO A 122 0.30 18.25 12.35
C PRO A 122 -1.09 18.69 11.88
N ALA A 123 -1.28 19.99 11.64
CA ALA A 123 -2.55 20.50 11.10
C ALA A 123 -2.74 20.09 9.64
N VAL A 124 -1.67 20.07 8.83
CA VAL A 124 -1.70 19.57 7.45
C VAL A 124 -2.04 18.08 7.43
N VAL A 125 -1.35 17.27 8.22
CA VAL A 125 -1.60 15.82 8.32
C VAL A 125 -3.04 15.54 8.73
N LYS A 126 -3.54 16.25 9.74
CA LYS A 126 -4.93 16.11 10.20
C LYS A 126 -5.93 16.48 9.12
N ALA A 127 -5.69 17.58 8.40
CA ALA A 127 -6.57 18.03 7.32
C ALA A 127 -6.50 17.07 6.10
N ALA A 128 -5.32 16.56 5.77
CA ALA A 128 -5.14 15.53 4.73
C ALA A 128 -5.89 14.24 5.05
N ALA A 129 -5.81 13.78 6.31
CA ALA A 129 -6.55 12.60 6.76
C ALA A 129 -8.08 12.80 6.78
N ALA A 130 -8.56 14.04 6.80
CA ALA A 130 -9.98 14.39 6.75
C ALA A 130 -10.50 14.62 5.32
N LEU A 131 -9.65 14.55 4.29
CA LEU A 131 -10.05 14.69 2.90
C LEU A 131 -11.06 13.60 2.52
N LYS A 132 -12.16 14.03 1.88
CA LYS A 132 -13.19 13.14 1.37
C LYS A 132 -13.23 13.24 -0.13
N LEU A 133 -13.11 12.11 -0.80
CA LEU A 133 -13.30 12.03 -2.24
C LEU A 133 -14.73 12.42 -2.62
N VAL A 134 -14.90 12.94 -3.82
CA VAL A 134 -16.22 13.07 -4.41
C VAL A 134 -16.81 11.68 -4.68
N ASP A 135 -18.11 11.56 -4.56
CA ASP A 135 -18.79 10.30 -4.82
C ASP A 135 -18.63 9.90 -6.30
N ASN A 136 -18.45 8.60 -6.55
CA ASN A 136 -18.46 8.08 -7.91
C ASN A 136 -19.86 8.26 -8.57
N THR A 137 -19.90 8.20 -9.89
CA THR A 137 -21.13 8.39 -10.67
C THR A 137 -21.81 7.08 -11.09
N PHE A 138 -21.25 5.93 -10.69
CA PHE A 138 -21.77 4.61 -11.09
C PHE A 138 -23.02 4.24 -10.29
N ALA A 139 -24.12 3.95 -10.98
CA ALA A 139 -25.42 3.69 -10.36
C ALA A 139 -25.42 2.45 -9.43
N ASP A 140 -24.56 1.48 -9.69
CA ASP A 140 -24.44 0.21 -8.97
C ASP A 140 -23.34 0.20 -7.91
N ALA A 141 -22.66 1.33 -7.65
CA ALA A 141 -21.55 1.43 -6.72
C ALA A 141 -21.70 2.57 -5.70
N GLN A 142 -22.93 3.03 -5.44
CA GLN A 142 -23.24 4.14 -4.52
C GLN A 142 -23.24 3.73 -3.04
N SER A 143 -23.14 2.45 -2.73
CA SER A 143 -23.13 1.93 -1.37
C SER A 143 -22.33 0.63 -1.28
N GLY A 144 -22.08 0.19 -0.06
CA GLY A 144 -21.30 -1.03 0.19
C GLY A 144 -19.86 -0.74 0.53
N TRP A 145 -19.16 -1.78 0.98
CA TRP A 145 -17.78 -1.68 1.44
C TRP A 145 -16.77 -1.30 0.34
N TYR A 146 -17.10 -1.53 -0.93
CA TYR A 146 -16.27 -1.20 -2.09
C TYR A 146 -16.38 0.27 -2.55
N LYS A 147 -17.42 1.00 -2.07
CA LYS A 147 -17.67 2.37 -2.52
C LYS A 147 -16.45 3.30 -2.41
N PRO A 148 -15.70 3.35 -1.29
CA PRO A 148 -14.53 4.23 -1.19
C PRO A 148 -13.44 3.91 -2.23
N ALA A 149 -13.27 2.64 -2.58
CA ALA A 149 -12.30 2.24 -3.60
C ALA A 149 -12.78 2.60 -5.00
N VAL A 150 -14.08 2.50 -5.27
CA VAL A 150 -14.67 2.91 -6.55
C VAL A 150 -14.65 4.43 -6.72
N ASP A 151 -14.93 5.19 -5.65
CA ASP A 151 -14.77 6.64 -5.65
C ASP A 151 -13.34 7.02 -6.04
N PHE A 152 -12.35 6.40 -5.39
CA PHE A 152 -10.94 6.62 -5.70
C PHE A 152 -10.57 6.22 -7.14
N ALA A 153 -10.98 5.04 -7.59
CA ALA A 153 -10.67 4.54 -8.92
C ALA A 153 -11.21 5.45 -10.03
N GLN A 154 -12.42 6.01 -9.85
CA GLN A 154 -12.98 6.95 -10.80
C GLN A 154 -12.30 8.31 -10.77
N VAL A 155 -12.10 8.92 -9.60
CA VAL A 155 -11.51 10.27 -9.52
C VAL A 155 -10.04 10.31 -9.89
N SER A 156 -9.32 9.19 -9.75
CA SER A 156 -7.94 9.04 -10.17
C SER A 156 -7.79 8.63 -11.65
N GLY A 157 -8.89 8.38 -12.35
CA GLY A 157 -8.86 7.96 -13.75
C GLY A 157 -8.47 6.51 -13.99
N LEU A 158 -8.25 5.72 -12.92
CA LEU A 158 -7.79 4.32 -13.04
C LEU A 158 -8.81 3.37 -13.63
N MET A 159 -10.10 3.65 -13.46
CA MET A 159 -11.18 2.78 -13.93
C MET A 159 -12.38 3.61 -14.41
N ALA A 160 -12.76 3.41 -15.66
CA ALA A 160 -13.89 4.08 -16.30
C ALA A 160 -15.23 3.31 -16.14
N GLY A 161 -15.23 2.16 -15.44
CA GLY A 161 -16.39 1.27 -15.36
C GLY A 161 -16.54 0.40 -16.62
N ILE A 162 -17.70 -0.29 -16.71
CA ILE A 162 -17.99 -1.23 -17.81
C ILE A 162 -18.94 -0.67 -18.88
N GLY A 163 -19.23 0.62 -18.85
CA GLY A 163 -20.22 1.28 -19.67
C GLY A 163 -21.59 1.44 -19.00
N ASP A 164 -22.51 2.14 -19.67
CA ASP A 164 -23.87 2.40 -19.19
C ASP A 164 -23.98 2.96 -17.76
N GLY A 165 -22.96 3.70 -17.30
CA GLY A 165 -22.91 4.25 -15.95
C GLY A 165 -22.79 3.19 -14.84
N LYS A 166 -22.18 2.05 -15.12
CA LYS A 166 -21.99 0.94 -14.20
C LYS A 166 -20.51 0.62 -13.96
N PHE A 167 -20.19 0.24 -12.74
CA PHE A 167 -18.88 -0.26 -12.34
C PHE A 167 -18.79 -1.78 -12.30
N ALA A 168 -19.91 -2.44 -12.01
CA ALA A 168 -20.01 -3.89 -11.80
C ALA A 168 -19.07 -4.45 -10.72
N PRO A 169 -19.19 -4.00 -9.45
CA PRO A 169 -18.24 -4.35 -8.39
C PRO A 169 -18.21 -5.84 -8.01
N THR A 170 -19.15 -6.63 -8.50
CA THR A 170 -19.23 -8.09 -8.29
C THR A 170 -18.77 -8.91 -9.50
N LEU A 171 -18.44 -8.24 -10.61
CA LEU A 171 -17.92 -8.91 -11.80
C LEU A 171 -16.53 -9.50 -11.49
N THR A 172 -16.26 -10.68 -12.03
CA THR A 172 -14.92 -11.28 -11.95
C THR A 172 -13.92 -10.47 -12.77
N THR A 173 -12.77 -10.20 -12.18
CA THR A 173 -11.70 -9.44 -12.82
C THR A 173 -10.95 -10.33 -13.80
N THR A 174 -10.71 -9.83 -15.01
CA THR A 174 -9.90 -10.53 -16.02
C THR A 174 -8.44 -10.08 -15.96
N ARG A 175 -7.57 -10.84 -16.63
CA ARG A 175 -6.16 -10.52 -16.74
C ARG A 175 -5.94 -9.19 -17.48
N ALA A 176 -6.73 -8.93 -18.52
CA ALA A 176 -6.69 -7.66 -19.25
C ALA A 176 -7.10 -6.46 -18.38
N MET A 177 -8.11 -6.61 -17.52
CA MET A 177 -8.53 -5.54 -16.62
C MET A 177 -7.41 -5.14 -15.65
N VAL A 178 -6.62 -6.09 -15.15
CA VAL A 178 -5.48 -5.74 -14.28
C VAL A 178 -4.38 -5.03 -15.06
N ALA A 179 -4.06 -5.49 -16.28
CA ALA A 179 -3.08 -4.83 -17.13
C ALA A 179 -3.49 -3.38 -17.43
N GLU A 180 -4.77 -3.14 -17.74
CA GLU A 180 -5.32 -1.82 -18.01
C GLU A 180 -5.19 -0.88 -16.80
N VAL A 181 -5.58 -1.34 -15.60
CA VAL A 181 -5.46 -0.54 -14.38
C VAL A 181 -4.01 -0.15 -14.08
N LEU A 182 -3.06 -1.06 -14.30
CA LEU A 182 -1.64 -0.76 -14.10
C LEU A 182 -1.10 0.19 -15.17
N TYR A 183 -1.56 0.07 -16.41
CA TYR A 183 -1.23 0.95 -17.52
C TYR A 183 -1.73 2.38 -17.28
N GLU A 184 -2.99 2.52 -16.86
CA GLU A 184 -3.57 3.81 -16.48
C GLU A 184 -2.86 4.43 -15.26
N ALA A 185 -2.43 3.60 -14.30
CA ALA A 185 -1.66 4.06 -13.15
C ALA A 185 -0.30 4.68 -13.54
N GLU A 186 0.29 4.24 -14.66
CA GLU A 186 1.50 4.83 -15.24
C GLU A 186 1.21 6.05 -16.15
N GLY A 187 -0.05 6.47 -16.24
CA GLY A 187 -0.46 7.58 -17.10
C GLY A 187 -0.55 7.20 -18.57
N ALA A 188 -0.85 5.95 -18.87
CA ALA A 188 -1.06 5.41 -20.22
C ALA A 188 0.09 5.79 -21.20
N PRO A 189 1.34 5.37 -20.93
CA PRO A 189 2.49 5.75 -21.77
C PRO A 189 2.36 5.23 -23.19
N SER A 190 2.91 5.96 -24.16
CA SER A 190 2.88 5.55 -25.56
C SER A 190 3.56 4.20 -25.78
N VAL A 191 2.89 3.33 -26.52
CA VAL A 191 3.42 2.01 -26.94
C VAL A 191 3.97 2.00 -28.38
N GLU A 192 4.09 3.17 -28.99
CA GLU A 192 4.61 3.33 -30.36
C GLU A 192 6.01 2.71 -30.48
N GLY A 193 6.19 1.82 -31.44
CA GLY A 193 7.45 1.10 -31.67
C GLY A 193 7.69 -0.10 -30.74
N MET A 194 6.83 -0.35 -29.74
CA MET A 194 6.90 -1.53 -28.91
C MET A 194 6.36 -2.76 -29.64
N THR A 195 6.92 -3.94 -29.36
CA THR A 195 6.46 -5.21 -29.91
C THR A 195 6.04 -6.14 -28.78
N CYS A 196 4.98 -6.94 -29.03
CA CYS A 196 4.50 -7.94 -28.10
C CYS A 196 4.39 -9.28 -28.83
N PRO A 197 5.09 -10.33 -28.40
CA PRO A 197 5.09 -11.64 -29.08
C PRO A 197 3.90 -12.51 -28.69
N LEU A 198 3.01 -12.03 -27.80
CA LEU A 198 1.84 -12.78 -27.34
C LEU A 198 0.81 -12.90 -28.46
N THR A 199 0.45 -14.13 -28.81
CA THR A 199 -0.22 -14.46 -30.08
C THR A 199 -1.73 -14.18 -30.09
N ASP A 200 -2.33 -13.98 -28.94
CA ASP A 200 -3.77 -13.78 -28.74
C ASP A 200 -4.17 -12.32 -28.50
N ILE A 201 -3.21 -11.39 -28.59
CA ILE A 201 -3.49 -9.96 -28.48
C ILE A 201 -3.95 -9.42 -29.82
N LYS A 202 -5.21 -9.00 -29.86
CA LYS A 202 -5.82 -8.43 -31.06
C LYS A 202 -5.59 -6.92 -31.09
N ALA A 203 -5.25 -6.40 -32.26
CA ALA A 203 -5.08 -4.96 -32.45
C ALA A 203 -6.42 -4.22 -32.34
N GLY A 204 -6.40 -3.08 -31.65
CA GLY A 204 -7.55 -2.18 -31.52
C GLY A 204 -8.59 -2.58 -30.46
N GLU A 205 -8.32 -3.61 -29.68
CA GLU A 205 -9.11 -3.89 -28.47
C GLU A 205 -8.75 -2.91 -27.36
N TRP A 206 -9.61 -2.71 -26.41
CA TRP A 206 -9.45 -1.77 -25.30
C TRP A 206 -8.22 -2.03 -24.44
N TYR A 207 -7.76 -3.27 -24.37
CA TYR A 207 -6.60 -3.73 -23.57
C TYR A 207 -5.29 -3.81 -24.37
N THR A 208 -5.32 -3.57 -25.69
CA THR A 208 -4.18 -3.83 -26.56
C THR A 208 -2.92 -3.11 -26.11
N ASP A 209 -3.03 -1.80 -25.92
CA ASP A 209 -1.88 -0.96 -25.55
C ASP A 209 -1.38 -1.29 -24.15
N ALA A 210 -2.30 -1.55 -23.22
CA ALA A 210 -1.95 -1.95 -21.87
C ALA A 210 -1.16 -3.26 -21.82
N VAL A 211 -1.55 -4.26 -22.59
CA VAL A 211 -0.82 -5.55 -22.63
C VAL A 211 0.53 -5.42 -23.32
N ILE A 212 0.62 -4.62 -24.40
CA ILE A 212 1.90 -4.32 -25.07
C ILE A 212 2.85 -3.64 -24.10
N TRP A 213 2.38 -2.61 -23.39
CA TRP A 213 3.16 -1.92 -22.36
C TRP A 213 3.57 -2.87 -21.24
N ALA A 214 2.63 -3.63 -20.67
CA ALA A 214 2.87 -4.53 -19.55
C ALA A 214 3.93 -5.60 -19.88
N TYR A 215 3.93 -6.11 -21.13
CA TYR A 215 4.96 -7.02 -21.61
C TYR A 215 6.34 -6.35 -21.67
N ASN A 216 6.44 -5.17 -22.26
CA ASN A 216 7.71 -4.45 -22.41
C ASN A 216 8.24 -3.89 -21.06
N ALA A 217 7.36 -3.59 -20.12
CA ALA A 217 7.71 -3.17 -18.77
C ALA A 217 8.06 -4.34 -17.82
N GLY A 218 7.94 -5.60 -18.28
CA GLY A 218 8.20 -6.77 -17.44
C GLY A 218 7.10 -7.07 -16.42
N VAL A 219 5.95 -6.42 -16.52
CA VAL A 219 4.77 -6.66 -15.66
C VAL A 219 4.14 -8.02 -15.97
N VAL A 220 4.15 -8.42 -17.25
CA VAL A 220 3.64 -9.71 -17.69
C VAL A 220 4.63 -10.40 -18.64
N ALA A 221 4.69 -11.73 -18.57
CA ALA A 221 5.50 -12.55 -19.48
C ALA A 221 4.64 -13.40 -20.43
N GLY A 222 3.34 -13.47 -20.22
CA GLY A 222 2.46 -14.44 -20.89
C GLY A 222 2.53 -15.83 -20.27
N ARG A 223 1.86 -16.78 -20.92
CA ARG A 223 1.88 -18.21 -20.58
C ARG A 223 2.94 -18.96 -21.39
N SER A 224 3.23 -20.19 -21.02
CA SER A 224 4.23 -21.03 -21.69
C SER A 224 3.89 -21.37 -23.16
N ASP A 225 2.63 -21.22 -23.56
CA ASP A 225 2.15 -21.40 -24.93
C ASP A 225 2.23 -20.12 -25.79
N GLY A 226 2.76 -19.03 -25.24
CA GLY A 226 2.89 -17.74 -25.92
C GLY A 226 1.61 -16.91 -25.96
N THR A 227 0.65 -17.20 -25.08
CA THR A 227 -0.61 -16.43 -24.95
C THR A 227 -0.63 -15.57 -23.71
N PHE A 228 -1.45 -14.53 -23.70
CA PHE A 228 -1.77 -13.72 -22.51
C PHE A 228 -3.08 -14.15 -21.86
N CYS A 229 -4.05 -14.58 -22.64
CA CYS A 229 -5.42 -14.90 -22.25
C CYS A 229 -6.14 -13.71 -21.60
N PRO A 230 -6.39 -12.61 -22.36
CA PRO A 230 -6.90 -11.34 -21.80
C PRO A 230 -8.24 -11.49 -21.08
N ASP A 231 -9.13 -12.36 -21.58
CA ASP A 231 -10.47 -12.58 -21.06
C ASP A 231 -10.55 -13.59 -19.92
N ASP A 232 -9.44 -14.30 -19.64
CA ASP A 232 -9.41 -15.26 -18.54
C ASP A 232 -9.50 -14.53 -17.21
N THR A 233 -10.27 -15.10 -16.30
CA THR A 233 -10.32 -14.64 -14.92
C THR A 233 -8.95 -14.77 -14.26
N ILE A 234 -8.46 -13.67 -13.67
CA ILE A 234 -7.19 -13.66 -12.96
C ILE A 234 -7.32 -14.26 -11.56
N THR A 235 -6.34 -15.05 -11.16
CA THR A 235 -6.21 -15.54 -9.78
C THR A 235 -5.42 -14.56 -8.92
N ARG A 236 -5.56 -14.67 -7.59
CA ARG A 236 -4.80 -13.79 -6.67
C ARG A 236 -3.28 -13.93 -6.80
N GLN A 237 -2.79 -15.15 -7.02
CA GLN A 237 -1.35 -15.36 -7.23
C GLN A 237 -0.86 -14.79 -8.58
N GLU A 238 -1.65 -14.85 -9.63
CA GLU A 238 -1.32 -14.20 -10.91
C GLU A 238 -1.33 -12.68 -10.78
N MET A 239 -2.32 -12.12 -10.04
CA MET A 239 -2.35 -10.69 -9.76
C MET A 239 -1.14 -10.26 -8.92
N ALA A 240 -0.72 -11.05 -7.93
CA ALA A 240 0.48 -10.77 -7.15
C ALA A 240 1.72 -10.67 -8.05
N VAL A 241 1.86 -11.56 -9.04
CA VAL A 241 2.98 -11.51 -10.00
C VAL A 241 2.94 -10.25 -10.86
N MET A 242 1.76 -9.83 -11.33
CA MET A 242 1.64 -8.59 -12.11
C MET A 242 1.97 -7.36 -11.24
N LEU A 243 1.48 -7.29 -10.01
CA LEU A 243 1.81 -6.21 -9.08
C LEU A 243 3.30 -6.18 -8.74
N TYR A 244 3.90 -7.35 -8.48
CA TYR A 244 5.32 -7.47 -8.19
C TYR A 244 6.19 -7.01 -9.37
N GLY A 245 5.86 -7.46 -10.60
CA GLY A 245 6.53 -6.99 -11.81
C GLY A 245 6.41 -5.49 -12.00
N TRP A 246 5.23 -4.92 -11.75
CA TRP A 246 5.00 -3.48 -11.83
C TRP A 246 5.82 -2.68 -10.79
N MET A 247 6.05 -3.25 -9.62
CA MET A 247 6.87 -2.64 -8.56
C MET A 247 8.38 -2.80 -8.78
N GLY A 248 8.82 -3.32 -9.94
CA GLY A 248 10.22 -3.50 -10.27
C GLY A 248 10.81 -4.84 -9.84
N GLY A 249 9.99 -5.86 -9.62
CA GLY A 249 10.36 -7.21 -9.17
C GLY A 249 11.12 -8.07 -10.18
N GLY A 250 11.90 -7.46 -11.09
CA GLY A 250 12.74 -8.20 -12.07
C GLY A 250 13.97 -8.87 -11.47
N GLU A 251 14.46 -8.40 -10.33
CA GLU A 251 15.47 -9.00 -9.49
C GLU A 251 14.84 -9.40 -8.15
N SER A 252 15.30 -10.49 -7.55
CA SER A 252 14.75 -10.94 -6.26
C SER A 252 14.92 -9.86 -5.19
N LEU A 253 13.81 -9.36 -4.66
CA LEU A 253 13.78 -8.31 -3.64
C LEU A 253 13.69 -8.88 -2.21
N LEU A 254 13.42 -10.18 -2.08
CA LEU A 254 13.23 -10.86 -0.80
C LEU A 254 14.20 -12.03 -0.65
N ASP A 255 14.68 -12.26 0.56
CA ASP A 255 15.39 -13.50 0.88
C ASP A 255 14.42 -14.67 1.16
N ALA A 256 14.98 -15.88 1.25
CA ALA A 256 14.18 -17.09 1.44
C ALA A 256 13.41 -17.10 2.78
N GLU A 257 13.95 -16.47 3.82
CA GLU A 257 13.31 -16.40 5.15
C GLU A 257 12.12 -15.48 5.12
N GLN A 258 12.24 -14.33 4.45
CA GLN A 258 11.15 -13.37 4.25
C GLN A 258 10.00 -13.99 3.44
N ILE A 259 10.33 -14.72 2.37
CA ILE A 259 9.33 -15.44 1.55
C ILE A 259 8.61 -16.48 2.41
N GLN A 260 9.34 -17.31 3.12
CA GLN A 260 8.76 -18.34 3.98
C GLN A 260 7.89 -17.75 5.09
N TYR A 261 8.36 -16.69 5.74
CA TYR A 261 7.60 -15.97 6.77
C TYR A 261 6.26 -15.46 6.22
N ALA A 262 6.30 -14.77 5.08
CA ALA A 262 5.10 -14.19 4.48
C ALA A 262 4.08 -15.24 4.05
N LEU A 263 4.55 -16.32 3.41
CA LEU A 263 3.67 -17.41 2.99
C LEU A 263 3.04 -18.16 4.18
N ALA A 264 3.75 -18.29 5.30
CA ALA A 264 3.22 -18.91 6.51
C ALA A 264 2.06 -18.11 7.16
N GLN A 265 1.84 -16.86 6.77
CA GLN A 265 0.71 -16.07 7.23
C GLN A 265 -0.61 -16.44 6.53
N PHE A 266 -0.56 -17.25 5.48
CA PHE A 266 -1.73 -17.75 4.79
C PHE A 266 -1.95 -19.23 5.15
N ALA A 267 -3.17 -19.59 5.49
CA ALA A 267 -3.52 -20.99 5.81
C ALA A 267 -3.26 -21.96 4.62
N ASP A 268 -3.31 -21.44 3.38
CA ASP A 268 -3.02 -22.14 2.14
C ASP A 268 -1.68 -21.69 1.48
N GLY A 269 -0.80 -21.05 2.25
CA GLY A 269 0.45 -20.51 1.74
C GLY A 269 1.43 -21.58 1.20
N ALA A 270 1.43 -22.77 1.78
CA ALA A 270 2.24 -23.90 1.30
C ALA A 270 1.85 -24.37 -0.11
N ASP A 271 0.64 -24.07 -0.53
CA ASP A 271 0.12 -24.44 -1.85
C ASP A 271 0.35 -23.36 -2.93
N VAL A 272 0.95 -22.22 -2.60
CA VAL A 272 1.29 -21.17 -3.57
C VAL A 272 2.28 -21.74 -4.58
N ALA A 273 1.99 -21.55 -5.88
CA ALA A 273 2.83 -22.07 -6.95
C ALA A 273 4.25 -21.47 -6.86
N PRO A 274 5.32 -22.25 -7.10
CA PRO A 274 6.70 -21.79 -6.97
C PRO A 274 7.00 -20.49 -7.71
N TRP A 275 6.42 -20.29 -8.89
CA TRP A 275 6.57 -19.08 -9.70
C TRP A 275 5.93 -17.82 -9.09
N ALA A 276 5.03 -17.99 -8.11
CA ALA A 276 4.31 -16.88 -7.49
C ALA A 276 4.73 -16.60 -6.03
N GLN A 277 5.55 -17.46 -5.42
CA GLN A 277 5.86 -17.40 -3.99
C GLN A 277 6.46 -16.05 -3.58
N GLU A 278 7.46 -15.58 -4.30
CA GLU A 278 8.11 -14.30 -4.01
C GLU A 278 7.14 -13.13 -4.21
N ALA A 279 6.39 -13.14 -5.30
CA ALA A 279 5.41 -12.09 -5.59
C ALA A 279 4.28 -12.02 -4.54
N VAL A 280 3.77 -13.16 -4.09
CA VAL A 280 2.76 -13.22 -3.02
C VAL A 280 3.36 -12.75 -1.71
N ALA A 281 4.58 -13.16 -1.38
CA ALA A 281 5.29 -12.74 -0.18
C ALA A 281 5.50 -11.22 -0.18
N TYR A 282 5.98 -10.67 -1.29
CA TYR A 282 6.17 -9.23 -1.47
C TYR A 282 4.86 -8.46 -1.27
N CYS A 283 3.79 -8.89 -1.97
CA CYS A 283 2.49 -8.24 -1.84
C CYS A 283 1.92 -8.30 -0.42
N TYR A 284 2.17 -9.39 0.33
CA TYR A 284 1.80 -9.47 1.73
C TYR A 284 2.60 -8.49 2.59
N LEU A 285 3.92 -8.51 2.49
CA LEU A 285 4.82 -7.65 3.27
C LEU A 285 4.61 -6.17 2.98
N ALA A 286 4.31 -5.83 1.72
CA ALA A 286 3.95 -4.46 1.31
C ALA A 286 2.52 -4.05 1.70
N GLY A 287 1.74 -4.93 2.35
CA GLY A 287 0.35 -4.65 2.73
C GLY A 287 -0.63 -4.55 1.56
N LEU A 288 -0.20 -4.96 0.36
CA LEU A 288 -1.01 -4.93 -0.86
C LEU A 288 -2.03 -6.07 -0.89
N MET A 289 -1.72 -7.18 -0.22
CA MET A 289 -2.54 -8.38 -0.24
C MET A 289 -2.61 -9.02 1.15
N VAL A 290 -3.81 -9.37 1.57
CA VAL A 290 -4.07 -10.06 2.84
C VAL A 290 -4.91 -11.30 2.60
N GLY A 291 -4.93 -12.24 3.55
CA GLY A 291 -5.83 -13.39 3.52
C GLY A 291 -7.32 -12.99 3.60
N ASN A 292 -8.19 -13.90 3.23
CA ASN A 292 -9.62 -13.77 3.49
C ASN A 292 -9.93 -14.01 4.99
N ASP A 293 -11.22 -14.03 5.38
CA ASP A 293 -11.66 -14.23 6.76
C ASP A 293 -11.21 -15.59 7.35
N ALA A 294 -10.87 -16.57 6.51
CA ALA A 294 -10.30 -17.86 6.90
C ALA A 294 -8.76 -17.86 6.91
N GLY A 295 -8.12 -16.72 6.70
CA GLY A 295 -6.67 -16.58 6.59
C GLY A 295 -6.09 -17.17 5.30
N CYS A 296 -6.90 -17.54 4.31
CA CYS A 296 -6.43 -18.13 3.06
C CYS A 296 -6.14 -17.04 2.01
N LEU A 297 -5.10 -17.25 1.22
CA LEU A 297 -4.86 -16.50 -0.01
C LEU A 297 -5.94 -16.80 -1.06
N THR A 298 -6.48 -18.02 -1.07
CA THR A 298 -7.43 -18.52 -2.07
C THR A 298 -6.85 -18.39 -3.49
N ARG A 299 -5.66 -18.96 -3.66
CA ARG A 299 -4.78 -18.80 -4.83
C ARG A 299 -5.44 -19.04 -6.19
N SER A 300 -6.44 -19.92 -6.24
CA SER A 300 -7.14 -20.31 -7.46
C SER A 300 -8.54 -19.72 -7.59
N ALA A 301 -8.99 -18.94 -6.58
CA ALA A 301 -10.29 -18.29 -6.68
C ALA A 301 -10.21 -17.07 -7.60
N ALA A 302 -11.21 -16.97 -8.45
CA ALA A 302 -11.44 -15.79 -9.26
C ALA A 302 -11.52 -14.53 -8.40
N LEU A 303 -10.76 -13.50 -8.76
CA LEU A 303 -10.90 -12.20 -8.14
C LEU A 303 -12.21 -11.57 -8.61
N SER A 304 -12.99 -11.12 -7.66
CA SER A 304 -13.99 -10.10 -7.92
C SER A 304 -13.43 -8.76 -7.46
N ALA A 305 -13.99 -7.65 -7.91
CA ALA A 305 -13.64 -6.31 -7.42
C ALA A 305 -13.70 -6.23 -5.87
N ARG A 306 -14.33 -7.20 -5.21
CA ARG A 306 -14.30 -7.43 -3.76
C ARG A 306 -12.91 -7.64 -3.17
N SER A 307 -12.00 -8.29 -3.89
CA SER A 307 -10.70 -8.70 -3.35
C SER A 307 -9.54 -7.78 -3.77
N SER A 308 -9.73 -6.95 -4.80
CA SER A 308 -8.69 -6.04 -5.34
C SER A 308 -8.54 -4.72 -4.59
N HIS A 309 -9.43 -4.44 -3.72
CA HIS A 309 -9.72 -3.13 -3.14
C HIS A 309 -8.67 -2.57 -2.12
N ARG A 310 -7.88 -3.42 -1.49
CA ARG A 310 -6.70 -2.92 -0.74
C ARG A 310 -5.48 -2.69 -1.64
N CYS A 311 -5.41 -3.37 -2.79
CA CYS A 311 -4.28 -3.26 -3.69
C CYS A 311 -4.17 -1.90 -4.39
N SER A 312 -5.32 -1.33 -4.83
CA SER A 312 -5.28 -0.08 -5.61
C SER A 312 -4.99 1.16 -4.77
N ALA A 313 -5.48 1.22 -3.53
CA ALA A 313 -5.31 2.40 -2.69
C ALA A 313 -3.93 2.46 -1.99
N VAL A 314 -3.26 1.30 -1.81
CA VAL A 314 -1.98 1.22 -1.11
C VAL A 314 -0.80 1.31 -2.08
N SER A 315 -0.90 0.74 -3.28
CA SER A 315 0.17 0.81 -4.28
C SER A 315 0.47 2.23 -4.77
N MET A 316 -0.50 3.14 -4.71
CA MET A 316 -0.29 4.56 -5.01
C MET A 316 0.31 5.37 -3.86
N ARG A 317 0.43 4.80 -2.66
CA ARG A 317 1.13 5.43 -1.52
C ARG A 317 2.61 5.07 -1.44
N LEU A 318 3.09 4.15 -2.29
CA LEU A 318 4.46 3.62 -2.25
C LEU A 318 5.39 4.19 -3.34
N ARG A 319 4.93 5.17 -4.13
CA ARG A 319 5.80 5.91 -5.07
C ARG A 319 6.14 7.29 -4.55
#